data_3cdbffb885fe589bb22a15d1e1612db0
#
_entry.id   3cdbffb885fe589bb22a15d1e1612db0
#
_cell.length_a   1.000
_cell.length_b   1.000
_cell.length_c   1.000
_cell.angle_alpha   90.00
_cell.angle_beta   90.00
_cell.angle_gamma   90.00
#
_symmetry.space_group_name_H-M   'P 1'
#
loop_
_entity.id
_entity.type
_entity.pdbx_description
1 polymer ?
#
loop_
_entity_poly.entity_id
_entity_poly.type
_entity_poly.pdbx_seq_one_letter_code
_entity_poly.pdbx_strand_id
1 'polypeptide(L)'
;MAETTEASRRAQLTAERERVTDQLRDLGVDRSSYDEGFADSGQVTAERGEVEALVGTLRETLQEIDDALAKIEAGTYGQCESCGGPISDARLEAKPAARLCIQCASKRR
;
A
#
# COMPACT_ATOMS: atom_id res chain seq x y z
N MET A 1 19.10 -1.84 -17.46
CA MET A 1 18.39 -0.72 -16.87
C MET A 1 17.06 -1.12 -16.26
N ALA A 2 16.27 -1.92 -16.99
CA ALA A 2 15.00 -2.37 -16.43
C ALA A 2 15.19 -3.14 -15.15
N GLU A 3 16.19 -3.99 -15.10
CA GLU A 3 16.45 -4.78 -13.90
C GLU A 3 16.84 -3.90 -12.73
N THR A 4 17.68 -2.89 -13.00
CA THR A 4 18.09 -1.97 -11.95
C THR A 4 16.89 -1.21 -11.44
N THR A 5 16.01 -0.79 -12.34
CA THR A 5 14.82 -0.06 -11.94
C THR A 5 13.91 -0.92 -11.07
N GLU A 6 13.70 -2.16 -11.45
CA GLU A 6 12.87 -3.04 -10.65
C GLU A 6 13.48 -3.32 -9.29
N ALA A 7 14.79 -3.51 -9.25
CA ALA A 7 15.44 -3.72 -7.96
C ALA A 7 15.29 -2.50 -7.07
N SER A 8 15.40 -1.31 -7.65
CA SER A 8 15.20 -0.07 -6.90
C SER A 8 13.78 0.04 -6.39
N ARG A 9 12.80 -0.29 -7.22
CA ARG A 9 11.42 -0.24 -6.80
C ARG A 9 11.15 -1.24 -5.69
N ARG A 10 11.71 -2.43 -5.81
CA ARG A 10 11.54 -3.43 -4.76
C ARG A 10 12.11 -2.92 -3.45
N ALA A 11 13.28 -2.30 -3.48
CA ALA A 11 13.89 -1.78 -2.26
C ALA A 11 13.04 -0.67 -1.67
N GLN A 12 12.52 0.22 -2.50
CA GLN A 12 11.63 1.28 -2.03
C GLN A 12 10.37 0.73 -1.39
N LEU A 13 9.76 -0.26 -2.04
CA LEU A 13 8.52 -0.85 -1.54
C LEU A 13 8.78 -1.59 -0.23
N THR A 14 9.89 -2.30 -0.14
CA THR A 14 10.21 -3.02 1.07
C THR A 14 10.43 -2.06 2.23
N ALA A 15 11.16 -0.97 1.98
CA ALA A 15 11.39 0.03 3.02
C ALA A 15 10.09 0.69 3.45
N GLU A 16 9.23 0.98 2.50
CA GLU A 16 7.94 1.59 2.83
C GLU A 16 7.06 0.62 3.60
N ARG A 17 7.11 -0.65 3.22
CA ARG A 17 6.36 -1.66 3.95
C ARG A 17 6.77 -1.70 5.41
N GLU A 18 8.06 -1.62 5.66
CA GLU A 18 8.55 -1.62 7.03
C GLU A 18 8.05 -0.40 7.79
N ARG A 19 8.10 0.76 7.15
CA ARG A 19 7.62 1.99 7.79
C ARG A 19 6.14 1.89 8.15
N VAL A 20 5.33 1.40 7.22
CA VAL A 20 3.90 1.27 7.47
C VAL A 20 3.64 0.25 8.57
N THR A 21 4.35 -0.86 8.54
CA THR A 21 4.20 -1.89 9.56
C THR A 21 4.58 -1.33 10.93
N ASP A 22 5.65 -0.55 10.99
CA ASP A 22 6.07 0.05 12.25
C ASP A 22 5.04 1.05 12.76
N GLN A 23 4.45 1.82 11.86
CA GLN A 23 3.40 2.76 12.25
C GLN A 23 2.20 2.02 12.82
N LEU A 24 1.81 0.93 12.19
CA LEU A 24 0.70 0.14 12.71
C LEU A 24 1.03 -0.42 14.09
N ARG A 25 2.26 -0.89 14.25
CA ARG A 25 2.68 -1.41 15.56
C ARG A 25 2.65 -0.33 16.61
N ASP A 26 3.11 0.87 16.26
CA ASP A 26 3.10 1.99 17.19
C ASP A 26 1.70 2.38 17.61
N LEU A 27 0.73 2.14 16.74
CA LEU A 27 -0.67 2.41 17.06
C LEU A 27 -1.29 1.26 17.85
N GLY A 28 -0.51 0.23 18.18
CA GLY A 28 -1.01 -0.89 18.95
C GLY A 28 -1.69 -1.95 18.12
N VAL A 29 -1.44 -1.96 16.81
CA VAL A 29 -2.09 -2.90 15.92
C VAL A 29 -1.07 -3.89 15.42
N ASP A 30 -1.22 -5.14 15.79
CA ASP A 30 -0.50 -6.21 15.14
C ASP A 30 -1.55 -7.13 14.54
N ARG A 31 -1.12 -8.22 13.96
CA ARG A 31 -2.07 -9.09 13.29
C ARG A 31 -3.17 -9.60 14.19
N SER A 32 -2.79 -10.06 15.35
CA SER A 32 -3.79 -10.60 16.25
C SER A 32 -4.65 -9.50 16.85
N SER A 33 -4.05 -8.39 17.24
CA SER A 33 -4.83 -7.28 17.77
C SER A 33 -5.87 -6.81 16.81
N TYR A 34 -5.49 -6.77 15.55
CA TYR A 34 -6.40 -6.25 14.55
C TYR A 34 -7.64 -7.11 14.45
N ASP A 35 -7.46 -8.41 14.47
CA ASP A 35 -8.58 -9.31 14.28
C ASP A 35 -9.55 -9.28 15.45
N GLU A 36 -9.05 -9.00 16.63
CA GLU A 36 -9.86 -9.14 17.83
C GLU A 36 -10.14 -7.83 18.52
N GLY A 37 -9.15 -6.96 18.56
CA GLY A 37 -9.21 -5.82 19.44
C GLY A 37 -10.29 -4.83 19.12
N PHE A 38 -10.49 -4.56 17.86
CA PHE A 38 -11.45 -3.53 17.51
C PHE A 38 -12.88 -3.99 17.68
N ALA A 39 -13.12 -5.26 17.50
CA ALA A 39 -14.46 -5.78 17.64
C ALA A 39 -14.94 -5.69 19.07
N ASP A 40 -14.03 -5.81 20.00
CA ASP A 40 -14.41 -5.84 21.41
C ASP A 40 -14.45 -4.51 22.06
N SER A 41 -14.03 -3.49 21.39
CA SER A 41 -13.78 -2.29 22.10
C SER A 41 -15.05 -1.68 22.63
N GLY A 42 -16.10 -1.77 22.24
CA GLY A 42 -17.31 -1.27 22.84
C GLY A 42 -17.33 0.22 23.16
N GLN A 43 -16.20 0.85 23.18
CA GLN A 43 -16.14 2.28 23.46
C GLN A 43 -15.50 2.99 22.32
N VAL A 44 -16.27 3.81 21.65
CA VAL A 44 -15.76 4.56 20.52
C VAL A 44 -15.75 6.01 20.92
N THR A 45 -14.55 6.57 21.03
CA THR A 45 -14.39 8.00 21.25
C THR A 45 -13.96 8.63 19.94
N ALA A 46 -13.96 9.95 19.90
CA ALA A 46 -13.50 10.65 18.71
C ALA A 46 -12.06 10.31 18.40
N GLU A 47 -11.22 10.25 19.44
CA GLU A 47 -9.83 9.88 19.24
C GLU A 47 -9.70 8.50 18.66
N ARG A 48 -10.49 7.59 19.17
CA ARG A 48 -10.43 6.22 18.68
C ARG A 48 -10.87 6.14 17.23
N GLY A 49 -11.90 6.91 16.88
CA GLY A 49 -12.32 6.96 15.49
C GLY A 49 -11.24 7.44 14.56
N GLU A 50 -10.48 8.44 15.00
CA GLU A 50 -9.37 8.94 14.19
C GLU A 50 -8.28 7.89 14.04
N VAL A 51 -7.97 7.18 15.13
CA VAL A 51 -6.97 6.11 15.06
C VAL A 51 -7.45 5.01 14.13
N GLU A 52 -8.71 4.63 14.23
CA GLU A 52 -9.24 3.59 13.36
C GLU A 52 -9.18 3.99 11.89
N ALA A 53 -9.46 5.25 11.60
CA ALA A 53 -9.37 5.72 10.22
C ALA A 53 -7.94 5.65 9.72
N LEU A 54 -6.99 6.05 10.56
CA LEU A 54 -5.58 5.98 10.18
C LEU A 54 -5.13 4.54 9.97
N VAL A 55 -5.54 3.65 10.87
CA VAL A 55 -5.21 2.23 10.72
C VAL A 55 -5.76 1.69 9.41
N GLY A 56 -6.99 2.05 9.06
CA GLY A 56 -7.57 1.62 7.80
C GLY A 56 -6.74 2.09 6.61
N THR A 57 -6.33 3.35 6.64
CA THR A 57 -5.52 3.89 5.56
C THR A 57 -4.18 3.17 5.46
N LEU A 58 -3.53 2.96 6.60
CA LEU A 58 -2.25 2.28 6.61
C LEU A 58 -2.36 0.85 6.11
N ARG A 59 -3.45 0.16 6.46
CA ARG A 59 -3.65 -1.21 6.00
C ARG A 59 -3.89 -1.26 4.49
N GLU A 60 -4.63 -0.30 3.96
CA GLU A 60 -4.81 -0.22 2.52
C GLU A 60 -3.48 0.03 1.83
N THR A 61 -2.68 0.92 2.39
CA THR A 61 -1.35 1.19 1.84
C THR A 61 -0.51 -0.08 1.86
N LEU A 62 -0.54 -0.81 2.97
CA LEU A 62 0.23 -2.04 3.08
C LEU A 62 -0.21 -3.06 2.04
N GLN A 63 -1.51 -3.18 1.82
CA GLN A 63 -2.02 -4.10 0.81
C GLN A 63 -1.53 -3.71 -0.58
N GLU A 64 -1.55 -2.42 -0.88
CA GLU A 64 -1.05 -1.96 -2.17
C GLU A 64 0.42 -2.29 -2.34
N ILE A 65 1.20 -2.11 -1.28
CA ILE A 65 2.62 -2.43 -1.33
C ILE A 65 2.83 -3.92 -1.56
N ASP A 66 2.11 -4.74 -0.81
CA ASP A 66 2.23 -6.19 -0.96
C ASP A 66 1.83 -6.65 -2.36
N ASP A 67 0.78 -6.05 -2.90
CA ASP A 67 0.37 -6.38 -4.26
C ASP A 67 1.44 -5.98 -5.27
N ALA A 68 2.06 -4.82 -5.07
CA ALA A 68 3.11 -4.38 -5.97
C ALA A 68 4.32 -5.31 -5.91
N LEU A 69 4.68 -5.74 -4.71
CA LEU A 69 5.79 -6.69 -4.57
C LEU A 69 5.48 -8.00 -5.25
N ALA A 70 4.23 -8.46 -5.14
CA ALA A 70 3.82 -9.69 -5.81
C ALA A 70 3.91 -9.53 -7.32
N LYS A 71 3.58 -8.35 -7.84
CA LYS A 71 3.67 -8.10 -9.27
C LYS A 71 5.11 -8.12 -9.75
N ILE A 72 6.04 -7.63 -8.93
CA ILE A 72 7.44 -7.73 -9.30
C ILE A 72 7.84 -9.19 -9.43
N GLU A 73 7.43 -10.02 -8.48
CA GLU A 73 7.73 -11.44 -8.53
C GLU A 73 7.10 -12.11 -9.75
N ALA A 74 5.91 -11.69 -10.12
CA ALA A 74 5.20 -12.28 -11.24
C ALA A 74 5.61 -11.71 -12.58
N GLY A 75 6.40 -10.64 -12.59
CA GLY A 75 6.81 -10.01 -13.84
C GLY A 75 5.77 -9.09 -14.44
N THR A 76 4.79 -8.65 -13.65
CA THR A 76 3.75 -7.76 -14.14
C THR A 76 3.77 -6.39 -13.51
N TYR A 77 4.86 -6.07 -12.82
CA TYR A 77 4.98 -4.76 -12.19
C TYR A 77 4.97 -3.67 -13.26
N GLY A 78 4.25 -2.59 -12.98
CA GLY A 78 4.18 -1.46 -13.90
C GLY A 78 3.06 -1.57 -14.91
N GLN A 79 2.20 -2.56 -14.79
CA GLN A 79 1.03 -2.67 -15.64
C GLN A 79 -0.20 -2.12 -14.94
N CYS A 80 -0.97 -1.30 -15.65
CA CYS A 80 -2.21 -0.76 -15.13
C CYS A 80 -3.23 -1.88 -14.95
N GLU A 81 -3.84 -1.95 -13.80
CA GLU A 81 -4.84 -2.99 -13.53
C GLU A 81 -6.12 -2.78 -14.34
N SER A 82 -6.37 -1.56 -14.77
CA SER A 82 -7.61 -1.25 -15.47
C SER A 82 -7.48 -1.42 -16.97
N CYS A 83 -6.45 -0.86 -17.58
CA CYS A 83 -6.34 -0.90 -19.04
C CYS A 83 -5.27 -1.86 -19.55
N GLY A 84 -4.46 -2.41 -18.65
CA GLY A 84 -3.41 -3.32 -19.07
C GLY A 84 -2.20 -2.66 -19.68
N GLY A 85 -2.23 -1.35 -19.86
CA GLY A 85 -1.11 -0.64 -20.45
C GLY A 85 -0.06 -0.30 -19.41
N PRO A 86 1.03 0.33 -19.84
CA PRO A 86 2.11 0.63 -18.90
C PRO A 86 1.78 1.82 -18.02
N ILE A 87 2.26 1.75 -16.79
CA ILE A 87 2.27 2.90 -15.89
C ILE A 87 3.61 3.60 -16.11
N SER A 88 3.58 4.92 -16.26
CA SER A 88 4.81 5.66 -16.58
C SER A 88 5.82 5.57 -15.44
N ASP A 89 7.10 5.68 -15.80
CA ASP A 89 8.16 5.67 -14.80
C ASP A 89 8.01 6.82 -13.82
N ALA A 90 7.59 7.98 -14.30
CA ALA A 90 7.43 9.13 -13.43
C ALA A 90 6.37 8.86 -12.35
N ARG A 91 5.28 8.20 -12.75
CA ARG A 91 4.26 7.88 -11.78
C ARG A 91 4.73 6.83 -10.79
N LEU A 92 5.46 5.83 -11.27
CA LEU A 92 5.98 4.80 -10.38
C LEU A 92 7.06 5.36 -9.45
N GLU A 93 7.79 6.35 -9.93
CA GLU A 93 8.77 7.01 -9.07
C GLU A 93 8.08 7.74 -7.93
N ALA A 94 6.98 8.41 -8.23
CA ALA A 94 6.22 9.13 -7.21
C ALA A 94 5.42 8.19 -6.34
N LYS A 95 4.90 7.11 -6.92
CA LYS A 95 4.10 6.15 -6.17
C LYS A 95 4.45 4.75 -6.63
N PRO A 96 5.45 4.12 -6.00
CA PRO A 96 5.89 2.79 -6.44
C PRO A 96 4.81 1.72 -6.39
N ALA A 97 3.80 1.90 -5.53
CA ALA A 97 2.73 0.92 -5.42
C ALA A 97 1.52 1.28 -6.29
N ALA A 98 1.68 2.17 -7.27
CA ALA A 98 0.57 2.57 -8.12
C ALA A 98 -0.01 1.37 -8.85
N ARG A 99 -1.32 1.29 -8.89
CA ARG A 99 -2.03 0.22 -9.58
C ARG A 99 -2.57 0.66 -10.93
N LEU A 100 -2.73 1.96 -11.13
CA LEU A 100 -3.36 2.51 -12.31
C LEU A 100 -2.45 3.51 -12.96
N CYS A 101 -2.50 3.56 -14.30
CA CYS A 101 -1.85 4.65 -15.00
C CYS A 101 -2.61 5.94 -14.71
N ILE A 102 -1.98 7.06 -15.07
CA ILE A 102 -2.56 8.34 -14.71
C ILE A 102 -3.91 8.56 -15.36
N GLN A 103 -4.09 8.05 -16.56
CA GLN A 103 -5.36 8.21 -17.27
C GLN A 103 -6.46 7.43 -16.58
N CYS A 104 -6.19 6.20 -16.20
CA CYS A 104 -7.20 5.39 -15.52
C CYS A 104 -7.48 5.91 -14.12
N ALA A 105 -6.45 6.37 -13.43
CA ALA A 105 -6.66 6.95 -12.11
C ALA A 105 -7.55 8.18 -12.18
N SER A 106 -7.36 9.00 -13.21
CA SER A 106 -8.21 10.18 -13.40
C SER A 106 -9.65 9.81 -13.67
N LYS A 107 -9.86 8.74 -14.41
CA LYS A 107 -11.23 8.34 -14.75
C LYS A 107 -12.00 7.77 -13.58
N ARG A 108 -11.29 7.27 -12.59
CA ARG A 108 -11.96 6.65 -11.46
C ARG A 108 -12.60 7.63 -10.49
N ARG A 109 -12.29 8.90 -10.67
CA ARG A 109 -12.92 9.91 -9.84
C ARG A 109 -14.33 10.19 -10.30
#